data_fefae80945590cfdec4d3b9a92252716
#
_entry.id   fefae80945590cfdec4d3b9a92252716
#
_cell.length_a   1.000
_cell.length_b   1.000
_cell.length_c   1.000
_cell.angle_alpha   90.00
_cell.angle_beta   90.00
_cell.angle_gamma   90.00
#
_symmetry.space_group_name_H-M   'P 1'
#
loop_
_entity.id
_entity.type
_entity.pdbx_description
1 polymer ?
#
loop_
_entity_poly.entity_id
_entity_poly.type
_entity_poly.pdbx_seq_one_letter_code
_entity_poly.pdbx_strand_id
1 'polypeptide(L)'
;MGKNAQLDFTKLSDLPLWKTWSGYTFENICLIHINQIRKALSIAGMTSSIASFIARPKDGLSGTQIDLLIDRSDQSINLCEIKFSVADYIVTKKDVDNIQTKKQVFRYHTKTKKHLFTTIITTMGVVENKHKLNEVDQVVTLDDLFLE
;
A
#
# COMPACT_ATOMS: atom_id res chain seq x y z
N MET A 1 4.81 -18.52 39.56
CA MET A 1 4.53 -17.91 38.24
C MET A 1 3.32 -18.56 37.60
N GLY A 2 2.22 -18.55 38.24
CA GLY A 2 1.02 -19.15 37.66
C GLY A 2 0.06 -18.17 37.00
N LYS A 3 0.49 -16.97 36.68
CA LYS A 3 -0.39 -16.02 36.08
C LYS A 3 -0.37 -16.21 34.58
N ASN A 4 -1.35 -16.92 34.08
CA ASN A 4 -1.68 -16.88 32.66
C ASN A 4 -2.10 -15.43 32.36
N ALA A 5 -1.15 -14.62 32.01
CA ALA A 5 -1.46 -13.33 31.42
C ALA A 5 -2.17 -13.61 30.10
N GLN A 6 -3.47 -13.47 30.09
CA GLN A 6 -4.20 -13.42 28.83
C GLN A 6 -3.64 -12.25 28.04
N LEU A 7 -3.08 -12.56 26.86
CA LEU A 7 -2.64 -11.52 25.94
C LEU A 7 -3.85 -10.71 25.50
N ASP A 8 -3.88 -9.45 25.89
CA ASP A 8 -4.88 -8.52 25.40
C ASP A 8 -4.39 -7.94 24.06
N PHE A 9 -4.90 -8.52 22.98
CA PHE A 9 -4.53 -8.08 21.62
C PHE A 9 -4.86 -6.61 21.37
N THR A 10 -5.86 -6.04 22.04
CA THR A 10 -6.17 -4.63 21.89
C THR A 10 -5.03 -3.75 22.40
N LYS A 11 -4.47 -4.08 23.57
CA LYS A 11 -3.32 -3.35 24.12
C LYS A 11 -2.05 -3.65 23.36
N LEU A 12 -1.86 -4.88 22.91
CA LEU A 12 -0.68 -5.28 22.15
C LEU A 12 -0.64 -4.53 20.79
N SER A 13 -1.77 -4.39 20.13
CA SER A 13 -1.87 -3.71 18.84
C SER A 13 -1.57 -2.22 18.92
N ASP A 14 -1.64 -1.61 20.11
CA ASP A 14 -1.30 -0.20 20.31
C ASP A 14 0.19 0.03 20.51
N LEU A 15 0.99 -1.02 20.74
CA LEU A 15 2.43 -0.87 20.92
C LEU A 15 3.11 -0.49 19.59
N PRO A 16 4.00 0.53 19.59
CA PRO A 16 4.69 0.93 18.35
C PRO A 16 5.48 -0.21 17.71
N LEU A 17 6.13 -1.06 18.50
CA LEU A 17 6.89 -2.21 17.99
C LEU A 17 5.97 -3.22 17.29
N TRP A 18 4.79 -3.48 17.86
CA TRP A 18 3.79 -4.34 17.25
C TRP A 18 3.32 -3.79 15.90
N LYS A 19 3.03 -2.50 15.84
CA LYS A 19 2.59 -1.85 14.60
C LYS A 19 3.65 -1.93 13.51
N THR A 20 4.91 -1.69 13.86
CA THR A 20 6.04 -1.81 12.93
C THR A 20 6.20 -3.23 12.42
N TRP A 21 6.17 -4.20 13.30
CA TRP A 21 6.31 -5.62 12.94
C TRP A 21 5.14 -6.09 12.07
N SER A 22 3.91 -5.73 12.45
CA SER A 22 2.70 -6.12 11.71
C SER A 22 2.69 -5.51 10.31
N GLY A 23 3.08 -4.24 10.17
CA GLY A 23 3.19 -3.58 8.88
C GLY A 23 4.20 -4.28 7.98
N TYR A 24 5.38 -4.58 8.50
CA TYR A 24 6.43 -5.28 7.76
C TYR A 24 5.99 -6.68 7.34
N THR A 25 5.34 -7.42 8.24
CA THR A 25 4.82 -8.75 7.96
C THR A 25 3.74 -8.71 6.89
N PHE A 26 2.85 -7.72 6.96
CA PHE A 26 1.80 -7.56 5.97
C PHE A 26 2.36 -7.22 4.58
N GLU A 27 3.38 -6.38 4.50
CA GLU A 27 4.06 -6.10 3.24
C GLU A 27 4.61 -7.38 2.61
N ASN A 28 5.24 -8.25 3.41
CA ASN A 28 5.75 -9.53 2.94
C ASN A 28 4.63 -10.45 2.45
N ILE A 29 3.51 -10.50 3.16
CA ILE A 29 2.33 -11.27 2.74
C ILE A 29 1.84 -10.76 1.38
N CYS A 30 1.79 -9.46 1.18
CA CYS A 30 1.39 -8.88 -0.10
C CYS A 30 2.32 -9.31 -1.24
N LEU A 31 3.63 -9.29 -1.01
CA LEU A 31 4.59 -9.69 -2.03
C LEU A 31 4.49 -11.18 -2.37
N ILE A 32 4.25 -12.03 -1.38
CA ILE A 32 4.04 -13.47 -1.60
C ILE A 32 2.76 -13.71 -2.41
N HIS A 33 1.73 -12.91 -2.20
CA HIS A 33 0.42 -13.05 -2.84
C HIS A 33 0.22 -12.08 -4.02
N ILE A 34 1.28 -11.73 -4.72
CA ILE A 34 1.21 -10.76 -5.81
C ILE A 34 0.26 -11.17 -6.92
N ASN A 35 0.12 -12.47 -7.18
CA ASN A 35 -0.79 -12.95 -8.20
C ASN A 35 -2.25 -12.70 -7.82
N GLN A 36 -2.60 -12.83 -6.56
CA GLN A 36 -3.93 -12.51 -6.06
C GLN A 36 -4.21 -11.01 -6.11
N ILE A 37 -3.19 -10.20 -5.87
CA ILE A 37 -3.31 -8.73 -6.05
C ILE A 37 -3.60 -8.41 -7.52
N ARG A 38 -2.89 -9.03 -8.45
CA ARG A 38 -3.16 -8.86 -9.89
C ARG A 38 -4.59 -9.25 -10.25
N LYS A 39 -5.08 -10.34 -9.68
CA LYS A 39 -6.48 -10.76 -9.89
C LYS A 39 -7.47 -9.73 -9.34
N ALA A 40 -7.25 -9.26 -8.11
CA ALA A 40 -8.11 -8.26 -7.48
C ALA A 40 -8.15 -6.95 -8.28
N LEU A 41 -7.05 -6.60 -8.94
CA LEU A 41 -6.94 -5.42 -9.79
C LEU A 41 -7.43 -5.67 -11.23
N SER A 42 -7.87 -6.87 -11.53
CA SER A 42 -8.34 -7.28 -12.89
C SER A 42 -7.25 -7.17 -13.96
N ILE A 43 -6.00 -7.41 -13.59
CA ILE A 43 -4.87 -7.36 -14.52
C ILE A 43 -4.11 -8.68 -14.63
N ALA A 44 -4.67 -9.78 -14.14
CA ALA A 44 -4.02 -11.08 -14.19
C ALA A 44 -3.77 -11.57 -15.62
N GLY A 45 -4.58 -11.15 -16.57
CA GLY A 45 -4.46 -11.54 -17.97
C GLY A 45 -3.48 -10.71 -18.79
N MET A 46 -2.87 -9.68 -18.20
CA MET A 46 -1.91 -8.85 -18.92
C MET A 46 -0.50 -9.00 -18.34
N THR A 47 0.49 -8.71 -19.18
CA THR A 47 1.88 -8.68 -18.73
C THR A 47 2.10 -7.51 -17.78
N SER A 48 2.71 -7.78 -16.64
CA SER A 48 3.10 -6.77 -15.67
C SER A 48 4.35 -7.21 -14.92
N SER A 49 5.09 -6.24 -14.41
CA SER A 49 6.25 -6.48 -13.57
C SER A 49 6.11 -5.71 -12.27
N ILE A 50 6.72 -6.23 -11.20
CA ILE A 50 6.72 -5.56 -9.90
C ILE A 50 8.09 -4.92 -9.65
N ALA A 51 8.07 -3.82 -8.92
CA ALA A 51 9.26 -3.09 -8.53
C ALA A 51 9.01 -2.36 -7.22
N SER A 52 10.08 -1.88 -6.63
CA SER A 52 10.06 -0.88 -5.56
C SER A 52 10.84 0.34 -6.02
N PHE A 53 10.72 1.42 -5.26
CA PHE A 53 11.38 2.68 -5.60
C PHE A 53 11.85 3.38 -4.34
N ILE A 54 13.09 3.83 -4.35
CA ILE A 54 13.67 4.63 -3.27
C ILE A 54 14.37 5.83 -3.91
N ALA A 55 14.10 7.02 -3.40
CA ALA A 55 14.79 8.23 -3.78
C ALA A 55 15.26 8.98 -2.55
N ARG A 56 16.49 9.50 -2.61
CA ARG A 56 17.02 10.41 -1.60
C ARG A 56 16.60 11.83 -1.92
N PRO A 57 16.58 12.75 -0.93
CA PRO A 57 16.31 14.16 -1.21
C PRO A 57 17.27 14.72 -2.27
N LYS A 58 16.73 15.39 -3.29
CA LYS A 58 17.49 15.96 -4.40
C LYS A 58 16.69 17.05 -5.08
N ASP A 59 17.37 18.13 -5.50
CA ASP A 59 16.79 19.21 -6.30
C ASP A 59 15.50 19.79 -5.71
N GLY A 60 15.49 19.98 -4.39
CA GLY A 60 14.33 20.53 -3.67
C GLY A 60 13.20 19.54 -3.44
N LEU A 61 13.30 18.31 -3.96
CA LEU A 61 12.33 17.25 -3.70
C LEU A 61 12.73 16.44 -2.48
N SER A 62 11.74 16.06 -1.68
CA SER A 62 11.96 15.16 -0.53
C SER A 62 12.31 13.75 -1.02
N GLY A 63 13.00 13.00 -0.14
CA GLY A 63 13.17 11.58 -0.36
C GLY A 63 11.85 10.85 -0.24
N THR A 64 11.73 9.69 -0.86
CA THR A 64 10.54 8.86 -0.75
C THR A 64 10.86 7.39 -0.95
N GLN A 65 9.95 6.55 -0.48
CA GLN A 65 9.99 5.11 -0.69
C GLN A 65 8.61 4.62 -1.10
N ILE A 66 8.59 3.83 -2.17
CA ILE A 66 7.38 3.13 -2.62
C ILE A 66 7.68 1.65 -2.58
N ASP A 67 6.97 0.91 -1.72
CA ASP A 67 7.28 -0.50 -1.47
C ASP A 67 6.84 -1.41 -2.60
N LEU A 68 5.78 -1.05 -3.31
CA LEU A 68 5.27 -1.87 -4.40
C LEU A 68 4.75 -1.00 -5.54
N LEU A 69 5.30 -1.23 -6.71
CA LEU A 69 4.81 -0.71 -7.98
C LEU A 69 4.48 -1.89 -8.89
N ILE A 70 3.37 -1.81 -9.60
CA ILE A 70 3.01 -2.79 -10.62
C ILE A 70 3.01 -2.06 -11.95
N ASP A 71 4.03 -2.32 -12.75
CA ASP A 71 4.19 -1.73 -14.07
C ASP A 71 3.47 -2.59 -15.09
N ARG A 72 2.40 -2.05 -15.67
CA ARG A 72 1.48 -2.77 -16.54
C ARG A 72 1.79 -2.50 -17.99
N SER A 73 1.46 -3.47 -18.84
CA SER A 73 1.66 -3.35 -20.29
C SER A 73 0.69 -2.37 -20.98
N ASP A 74 -0.34 -1.88 -20.26
CA ASP A 74 -1.35 -0.94 -20.79
C ASP A 74 -1.00 0.54 -20.56
N GLN A 75 0.28 0.89 -20.39
CA GLN A 75 0.75 2.24 -20.14
C GLN A 75 0.29 2.82 -18.79
N SER A 76 0.10 1.94 -17.80
CA SER A 76 -0.30 2.32 -16.45
C SER A 76 0.59 1.67 -15.41
N ILE A 77 0.71 2.31 -14.26
CA ILE A 77 1.44 1.80 -13.11
C ILE A 77 0.53 1.92 -11.88
N ASN A 78 0.36 0.82 -11.15
CA ASN A 78 -0.25 0.89 -9.83
C ASN A 78 0.81 1.26 -8.80
N LEU A 79 0.66 2.43 -8.19
CA LEU A 79 1.43 2.83 -7.03
C LEU A 79 0.68 2.34 -5.80
N CYS A 80 1.23 1.30 -5.16
CA CYS A 80 0.54 0.61 -4.08
C CYS A 80 1.01 1.13 -2.73
N GLU A 81 0.08 1.62 -1.93
CA GLU A 81 0.27 1.94 -0.52
C GLU A 81 -0.22 0.77 0.31
N ILE A 82 0.69 0.11 1.02
CA ILE A 82 0.38 -1.05 1.86
C ILE A 82 0.21 -0.56 3.29
N LYS A 83 -0.99 -0.76 3.85
CA LYS A 83 -1.35 -0.27 5.18
C LYS A 83 -1.92 -1.41 6.01
N PHE A 84 -1.20 -1.80 7.05
CA PHE A 84 -1.76 -2.68 8.07
C PHE A 84 -2.72 -1.89 8.96
N SER A 85 -3.92 -2.42 9.16
CA SER A 85 -4.92 -1.80 10.02
C SER A 85 -5.74 -2.86 10.73
N VAL A 86 -6.05 -2.64 12.01
CA VAL A 86 -6.92 -3.55 12.81
C VAL A 86 -8.41 -3.25 12.62
N ALA A 87 -8.72 -2.17 11.91
CA ALA A 87 -10.07 -1.75 11.56
C ALA A 87 -10.06 -1.21 10.12
N ASP A 88 -11.20 -0.80 9.61
CA ASP A 88 -11.26 -0.14 8.31
C ASP A 88 -10.32 1.07 8.28
N TYR A 89 -9.54 1.16 7.22
CA TYR A 89 -8.53 2.20 7.08
C TYR A 89 -9.19 3.54 6.71
N ILE A 90 -8.80 4.58 7.39
CA ILE A 90 -9.29 5.95 7.14
C ILE A 90 -8.21 6.71 6.36
N VAL A 91 -8.50 7.05 5.11
CA VAL A 91 -7.61 7.88 4.31
C VAL A 91 -7.70 9.32 4.80
N THR A 92 -6.57 9.88 5.19
CA THR A 92 -6.48 11.24 5.70
C THR A 92 -5.91 12.19 4.65
N LYS A 93 -6.01 13.50 4.91
CA LYS A 93 -5.34 14.49 4.07
C LYS A 93 -3.83 14.27 4.02
N LYS A 94 -3.24 13.85 5.13
CA LYS A 94 -1.80 13.55 5.18
C LYS A 94 -1.45 12.39 4.25
N ASP A 95 -2.29 11.37 4.19
CA ASP A 95 -2.10 10.25 3.25
C ASP A 95 -2.14 10.74 1.81
N VAL A 96 -3.12 11.57 1.48
CA VAL A 96 -3.24 12.16 0.13
C VAL A 96 -1.99 12.95 -0.23
N ASP A 97 -1.54 13.82 0.67
CA ASP A 97 -0.34 14.64 0.45
C ASP A 97 0.90 13.77 0.26
N ASN A 98 1.06 12.71 1.06
CA ASN A 98 2.16 11.77 0.93
C ASN A 98 2.14 11.05 -0.42
N ILE A 99 0.98 10.58 -0.85
CA ILE A 99 0.82 9.89 -2.13
C ILE A 99 1.15 10.85 -3.29
N GLN A 100 0.67 12.08 -3.23
CA GLN A 100 0.97 13.08 -4.26
C GLN A 100 2.47 13.38 -4.32
N THR A 101 3.13 13.49 -3.17
CA THR A 101 4.59 13.66 -3.10
C THR A 101 5.32 12.47 -3.72
N LYS A 102 4.90 11.25 -3.40
CA LYS A 102 5.49 10.03 -3.98
C LYS A 102 5.36 10.02 -5.50
N LYS A 103 4.19 10.37 -6.03
CA LYS A 103 3.96 10.46 -7.47
C LYS A 103 4.85 11.50 -8.12
N GLN A 104 4.97 12.68 -7.52
CA GLN A 104 5.81 13.76 -8.01
C GLN A 104 7.28 13.34 -8.07
N VAL A 105 7.79 12.77 -6.99
CA VAL A 105 9.19 12.32 -6.91
C VAL A 105 9.45 11.19 -7.90
N PHE A 106 8.53 10.24 -7.99
CA PHE A 106 8.65 9.12 -8.94
C PHE A 106 8.71 9.62 -10.39
N ARG A 107 7.81 10.52 -10.77
CA ARG A 107 7.81 11.10 -12.13
C ARG A 107 9.07 11.90 -12.42
N TYR A 108 9.57 12.63 -11.42
CA TYR A 108 10.82 13.40 -11.58
C TYR A 108 12.01 12.50 -11.92
N HIS A 109 12.16 11.39 -11.17
CA HIS A 109 13.31 10.50 -11.36
C HIS A 109 13.16 9.57 -12.57
N THR A 110 11.99 9.07 -12.85
CA THR A 110 11.76 8.09 -13.93
C THR A 110 11.40 8.73 -15.26
N LYS A 111 10.95 9.98 -15.24
CA LYS A 111 10.42 10.70 -16.42
C LYS A 111 9.24 9.99 -17.07
N THR A 112 8.60 9.07 -16.37
CA THR A 112 7.47 8.31 -16.90
C THR A 112 6.29 9.22 -17.23
N LYS A 113 5.63 8.92 -18.34
CA LYS A 113 4.35 9.54 -18.72
C LYS A 113 3.17 8.59 -18.52
N LYS A 114 3.42 7.40 -17.99
CA LYS A 114 2.37 6.42 -17.72
C LYS A 114 1.42 6.96 -16.67
N HIS A 115 0.15 6.53 -16.76
CA HIS A 115 -0.83 6.86 -15.74
C HIS A 115 -0.47 6.16 -14.42
N LEU A 116 -0.51 6.89 -13.31
CA LEU A 116 -0.24 6.34 -11.98
C LEU A 116 -1.57 6.18 -11.23
N PHE A 117 -2.00 4.93 -11.08
CA PHE A 117 -3.15 4.61 -10.24
C PHE A 117 -2.74 4.55 -8.78
N THR A 118 -3.50 5.19 -7.91
CA THR A 118 -3.34 5.05 -6.47
C THR A 118 -4.09 3.81 -6.01
N THR A 119 -3.36 2.84 -5.49
CA THR A 119 -3.90 1.57 -5.00
C THR A 119 -3.58 1.43 -3.52
N ILE A 120 -4.61 1.24 -2.69
CA ILE A 120 -4.41 0.94 -1.27
C ILE A 120 -4.61 -0.55 -1.07
N ILE A 121 -3.62 -1.18 -0.44
CA ILE A 121 -3.71 -2.58 -0.01
C ILE A 121 -3.73 -2.57 1.51
N THR A 122 -4.81 -3.03 2.10
CA THR A 122 -5.00 -3.01 3.54
C THR A 122 -5.61 -4.30 4.06
N THR A 123 -5.48 -4.55 5.35
CA THR A 123 -6.01 -5.77 5.98
C THR A 123 -7.53 -5.80 5.97
N MET A 124 -8.14 -4.68 6.30
CA MET A 124 -9.60 -4.52 6.33
C MET A 124 -10.04 -3.67 5.14
N GLY A 125 -11.26 -3.18 5.12
CA GLY A 125 -11.71 -2.25 4.09
C GLY A 125 -11.16 -0.84 4.27
N VAL A 126 -11.65 0.07 3.46
CA VAL A 126 -11.33 1.50 3.52
C VAL A 126 -12.62 2.29 3.72
N VAL A 127 -12.63 3.19 4.71
CA VAL A 127 -13.79 4.03 5.02
C VAL A 127 -14.09 4.95 3.84
N GLU A 128 -15.36 5.04 3.47
CA GLU A 128 -15.80 5.99 2.44
C GLU A 128 -15.71 7.42 2.99
N ASN A 129 -14.87 8.26 2.38
CA ASN A 129 -14.78 9.67 2.67
C ASN A 129 -14.29 10.44 1.45
N LYS A 130 -14.21 11.77 1.56
CA LYS A 130 -13.80 12.62 0.44
C LYS A 130 -12.36 12.36 -0.02
N HIS A 131 -11.47 12.02 0.90
CA HIS A 131 -10.06 11.78 0.58
C HIS A 131 -9.89 10.48 -0.21
N LYS A 132 -10.59 9.42 0.19
CA LYS A 132 -10.62 8.17 -0.57
C LYS A 132 -11.21 8.42 -1.96
N LEU A 133 -12.33 9.10 -2.05
CA LEU A 133 -13.01 9.36 -3.32
C LEU A 133 -12.12 10.15 -4.30
N ASN A 134 -11.40 11.13 -3.79
CA ASN A 134 -10.57 12.00 -4.64
C ASN A 134 -9.24 11.38 -5.04
N GLU A 135 -8.65 10.53 -4.20
CA GLU A 135 -7.27 10.06 -4.42
C GLU A 135 -7.18 8.58 -4.77
N VAL A 136 -8.01 7.73 -4.18
CA VAL A 136 -7.83 6.28 -4.28
C VAL A 136 -8.59 5.72 -5.47
N ASP A 137 -7.86 5.08 -6.38
CA ASP A 137 -8.46 4.46 -7.56
C ASP A 137 -8.93 3.03 -7.29
N GLN A 138 -8.18 2.29 -6.47
CA GLN A 138 -8.43 0.87 -6.24
C GLN A 138 -8.09 0.49 -4.81
N VAL A 139 -8.84 -0.46 -4.26
CA VAL A 139 -8.59 -1.01 -2.92
C VAL A 139 -8.49 -2.53 -3.04
N VAL A 140 -7.45 -3.09 -2.41
CA VAL A 140 -7.26 -4.53 -2.26
C VAL A 140 -7.22 -4.84 -0.76
N THR A 141 -7.92 -5.87 -0.34
CA THR A 141 -7.98 -6.26 1.08
C THR A 141 -7.29 -7.60 1.31
N LEU A 142 -7.05 -7.91 2.58
CA LEU A 142 -6.47 -9.21 2.97
C LEU A 142 -7.31 -10.38 2.46
N ASP A 143 -8.65 -10.25 2.46
CA ASP A 143 -9.52 -11.29 1.92
C ASP A 143 -9.23 -11.58 0.45
N ASP A 144 -8.94 -10.54 -0.34
CA ASP A 144 -8.59 -10.70 -1.76
C ASP A 144 -7.32 -11.53 -1.95
N LEU A 145 -6.38 -11.49 -1.00
CA LEU A 145 -5.11 -12.22 -1.09
C LEU A 145 -5.28 -13.73 -0.94
N PHE A 146 -6.39 -14.17 -0.38
CA PHE A 146 -6.67 -15.59 -0.14
C PHE A 146 -7.78 -16.14 -1.02
N LEU A 147 -8.28 -15.36 -1.98
CA LEU A 147 -9.20 -15.86 -2.99
C LEU A 147 -8.45 -16.69 -4.03
N GLU A 148 -9.03 -17.79 -4.42
CA GLU A 148 -8.49 -18.67 -5.47
C GLU A 148 -8.79 -18.18 -6.89
#